data_483d35950c1572201350abb558802d9a
#
_entry.id   483d35950c1572201350abb558802d9a
#
_cell.length_a   1.000
_cell.length_b   1.000
_cell.length_c   1.000
_cell.angle_alpha   90.00
_cell.angle_beta   90.00
_cell.angle_gamma   90.00
#
_symmetry.space_group_name_H-M   'P 1'
#
loop_
_entity.id
_entity.type
_entity.pdbx_description
1 polymer ?
#
loop_
_entity_poly.entity_id
_entity_poly.type
_entity_poly.pdbx_seq_one_letter_code
_entity_poly.pdbx_strand_id
1 'polypeptide(L)'
;MILTRYLTKEVFKSQIAILFILLLIFFSQQLVRVLGSAANGKVPADLVFSLLGLGMPTMAQLMLPLCLFIAILLTFGRLYAESEITVMRACGVGQRILVRVALILSLLTAGLAAYNALWLSPWAIQKQVAIVEDAKANPTMGALTSGQFMSTSNNNFVLFIDKINDNQISDVYLFQMKAKGQTKPSVVTAEKGELKALPNGDQVLNLQNTLRVEGTSVLPDFRITH
;
A
#
# COMPACT_ATOMS: atom_id res chain seq x y z
N MET A 1 -12.20 29.07 -33.78
CA MET A 1 -12.43 27.68 -33.29
C MET A 1 -11.25 26.75 -33.46
N ILE A 2 -10.48 26.83 -34.56
CA ILE A 2 -9.37 25.95 -34.88
C ILE A 2 -8.24 26.04 -33.84
N LEU A 3 -7.85 27.28 -33.47
CA LEU A 3 -6.77 27.55 -32.54
C LEU A 3 -7.03 27.01 -31.13
N THR A 4 -8.24 27.21 -30.61
CA THR A 4 -8.62 26.67 -29.29
C THR A 4 -8.53 25.15 -29.26
N ARG A 5 -8.99 24.48 -30.34
CA ARG A 5 -8.90 23.03 -30.48
C ARG A 5 -7.45 22.54 -30.56
N TYR A 6 -6.58 23.26 -31.25
CA TYR A 6 -5.16 22.98 -31.35
C TYR A 6 -4.50 23.04 -29.98
N LEU A 7 -4.65 24.17 -29.27
CA LEU A 7 -4.07 24.38 -27.96
C LEU A 7 -4.58 23.37 -26.91
N THR A 8 -5.91 23.10 -26.92
CA THR A 8 -6.50 22.09 -26.01
C THR A 8 -5.91 20.72 -26.27
N LYS A 9 -5.73 20.31 -27.54
CA LYS A 9 -5.15 19.02 -27.90
C LYS A 9 -3.69 18.91 -27.47
N GLU A 10 -2.92 20.00 -27.58
CA GLU A 10 -1.51 20.05 -27.23
C GLU A 10 -1.31 19.93 -25.71
N VAL A 11 -2.07 20.73 -24.93
CA VAL A 11 -2.02 20.61 -23.45
C VAL A 11 -2.52 19.24 -23.00
N PHE A 12 -3.56 18.68 -23.60
CA PHE A 12 -4.09 17.37 -23.25
C PHE A 12 -3.11 16.23 -23.54
N LYS A 13 -2.38 16.28 -24.66
CA LYS A 13 -1.29 15.33 -24.95
C LYS A 13 -0.20 15.40 -23.90
N SER A 14 0.24 16.63 -23.54
CA SER A 14 1.24 16.83 -22.49
C SER A 14 0.73 16.33 -21.14
N GLN A 15 -0.54 16.55 -20.80
CA GLN A 15 -1.15 16.07 -19.57
C GLN A 15 -1.14 14.54 -19.49
N ILE A 16 -1.50 13.84 -20.58
CA ILE A 16 -1.48 12.37 -20.62
C ILE A 16 -0.04 11.86 -20.48
N ALA A 17 0.91 12.46 -21.18
CA ALA A 17 2.32 12.05 -21.11
C ALA A 17 2.88 12.20 -19.67
N ILE A 18 2.62 13.34 -19.03
CA ILE A 18 3.06 13.62 -17.66
C ILE A 18 2.35 12.67 -16.68
N LEU A 19 1.04 12.45 -16.85
CA LEU A 19 0.26 11.52 -16.03
C LEU A 19 0.84 10.11 -16.10
N PHE A 20 1.19 9.65 -17.31
CA PHE A 20 1.77 8.33 -17.51
C PHE A 20 3.12 8.19 -16.79
N ILE A 21 4.01 9.18 -16.92
CA ILE A 21 5.33 9.19 -16.27
C ILE A 21 5.16 9.19 -14.74
N LEU A 22 4.31 10.05 -14.20
CA LEU A 22 4.06 10.13 -12.76
C LEU A 22 3.41 8.85 -12.22
N LEU A 23 2.42 8.29 -12.94
CA LEU A 23 1.83 6.99 -12.59
C LEU A 23 2.89 5.90 -12.50
N LEU A 24 3.82 5.85 -13.44
CA LEU A 24 4.88 4.84 -13.47
C LEU A 24 5.82 4.99 -12.26
N ILE A 25 6.21 6.22 -11.92
CA ILE A 25 7.05 6.49 -10.75
C ILE A 25 6.34 6.09 -9.46
N PHE A 26 5.10 6.51 -9.28
CA PHE A 26 4.34 6.20 -8.06
C PHE A 26 3.93 4.73 -7.98
N PHE A 27 3.64 4.09 -9.12
CA PHE A 27 3.42 2.65 -9.17
C PHE A 27 4.64 1.88 -8.69
N SER A 28 5.85 2.29 -9.13
CA SER A 28 7.11 1.69 -8.65
C SER A 28 7.28 1.88 -7.13
N GLN A 29 6.99 3.06 -6.60
CA GLN A 29 7.03 3.30 -5.16
C GLN A 29 6.02 2.45 -4.39
N GLN A 30 4.80 2.31 -4.92
CA GLN A 30 3.75 1.49 -4.32
C GLN A 30 4.13 0.01 -4.35
N LEU A 31 4.72 -0.45 -5.44
CA LEU A 31 5.23 -1.82 -5.57
C LEU A 31 6.24 -2.13 -4.44
N VAL A 32 7.23 -1.26 -4.23
CA VAL A 32 8.22 -1.42 -3.16
C VAL A 32 7.55 -1.44 -1.79
N ARG A 33 6.57 -0.58 -1.55
CA ARG A 33 5.83 -0.53 -0.28
C ARG A 33 5.02 -1.80 -0.01
N VAL A 34 4.30 -2.29 -1.02
CA VAL A 34 3.46 -3.50 -0.88
C VAL A 34 4.34 -4.74 -0.76
N LEU A 35 5.41 -4.86 -1.56
CA LEU A 35 6.39 -5.94 -1.44
C LEU A 35 7.08 -5.94 -0.07
N GLY A 36 7.47 -4.77 0.44
CA GLY A 36 8.00 -4.64 1.79
C GLY A 36 7.00 -5.10 2.87
N SER A 37 5.70 -4.85 2.68
CA SER A 37 4.65 -5.34 3.58
C SER A 37 4.47 -6.86 3.47
N ALA A 38 4.59 -7.42 2.28
CA ALA A 38 4.53 -8.86 2.06
C ALA A 38 5.79 -9.55 2.64
N ALA A 39 6.98 -8.99 2.42
CA ALA A 39 8.23 -9.50 2.99
C ALA A 39 8.23 -9.50 4.52
N ASN A 40 7.53 -8.55 5.15
CA ASN A 40 7.35 -8.50 6.61
C ASN A 40 6.18 -9.39 7.11
N GLY A 41 5.60 -10.24 6.27
CA GLY A 41 4.50 -11.13 6.64
C GLY A 41 3.17 -10.42 6.97
N LYS A 42 3.04 -9.11 6.71
CA LYS A 42 1.81 -8.34 6.99
C LYS A 42 0.70 -8.59 5.97
N VAL A 43 1.09 -9.05 4.79
CA VAL A 43 0.18 -9.29 3.66
C VAL A 43 0.66 -10.54 2.92
N PRO A 44 -0.23 -11.50 2.63
CA PRO A 44 0.08 -12.67 1.80
C PRO A 44 0.55 -12.23 0.39
N ALA A 45 1.52 -12.98 -0.18
CA ALA A 45 2.13 -12.62 -1.46
C ALA A 45 1.15 -12.67 -2.65
N ASP A 46 0.13 -13.50 -2.58
CA ASP A 46 -0.95 -13.64 -3.57
C ASP A 46 -1.85 -12.39 -3.66
N LEU A 47 -1.95 -11.61 -2.57
CA LEU A 47 -2.76 -10.39 -2.51
C LEU A 47 -2.04 -9.13 -3.00
N VAL A 48 -0.72 -9.21 -3.25
CA VAL A 48 0.11 -8.06 -3.67
C VAL A 48 -0.46 -7.38 -4.92
N PHE A 49 -0.79 -8.15 -5.96
CA PHE A 49 -1.33 -7.58 -7.21
C PHE A 49 -2.71 -6.94 -7.03
N SER A 50 -3.57 -7.53 -6.20
CA SER A 50 -4.88 -6.98 -5.88
C SER A 50 -4.76 -5.65 -5.15
N LEU A 51 -3.85 -5.55 -4.16
CA LEU A 51 -3.60 -4.33 -3.40
C LEU A 51 -2.96 -3.23 -4.24
N LEU A 52 -2.07 -3.59 -5.18
CA LEU A 52 -1.50 -2.64 -6.15
C LEU A 52 -2.58 -2.05 -7.05
N GLY A 53 -3.44 -2.88 -7.63
CA GLY A 53 -4.53 -2.41 -8.48
C GLY A 53 -5.52 -1.51 -7.76
N LEU A 54 -5.91 -1.88 -6.53
CA LEU A 54 -6.82 -1.10 -5.70
C LEU A 54 -6.19 0.21 -5.17
N GLY A 55 -4.86 0.31 -5.13
CA GLY A 55 -4.16 1.54 -4.77
C GLY A 55 -4.13 2.59 -5.89
N MET A 56 -4.33 2.20 -7.15
CA MET A 56 -4.24 3.11 -8.30
C MET A 56 -5.26 4.27 -8.28
N PRO A 57 -6.54 4.08 -7.99
CA PRO A 57 -7.51 5.18 -7.96
C PRO A 57 -7.15 6.28 -6.97
N THR A 58 -6.70 5.90 -5.79
CA THR A 58 -6.30 6.85 -4.75
C THR A 58 -5.10 7.70 -5.17
N MET A 59 -4.14 7.09 -5.87
CA MET A 59 -2.98 7.80 -6.41
C MET A 59 -3.36 8.73 -7.55
N ALA A 60 -4.18 8.27 -8.49
CA ALA A 60 -4.65 9.06 -9.61
C ALA A 60 -5.39 10.33 -9.15
N GLN A 61 -6.12 10.28 -8.04
CA GLN A 61 -6.83 11.41 -7.47
C GLN A 61 -5.90 12.59 -7.15
N LEU A 62 -4.73 12.32 -6.55
CA LEU A 62 -3.76 13.36 -6.21
C LEU A 62 -2.98 13.86 -7.43
N MET A 63 -2.78 12.98 -8.42
CA MET A 63 -1.94 13.28 -9.58
C MET A 63 -2.66 14.08 -10.66
N LEU A 64 -3.98 13.87 -10.85
CA LEU A 64 -4.74 14.54 -11.91
C LEU A 64 -4.59 16.05 -11.89
N PRO A 65 -4.81 16.79 -10.76
CA PRO A 65 -4.64 18.23 -10.73
C PRO A 65 -3.18 18.66 -10.90
N LEU A 66 -2.23 17.91 -10.34
CA LEU A 66 -0.81 18.19 -10.46
C LEU A 66 -0.34 18.05 -11.92
N CYS A 67 -0.76 16.97 -12.61
CA CYS A 67 -0.45 16.75 -14.02
C CYS A 67 -0.99 17.86 -14.91
N LEU A 68 -2.21 18.32 -14.63
CA LEU A 68 -2.80 19.43 -15.37
C LEU A 68 -1.98 20.70 -15.22
N PHE A 69 -1.60 21.04 -13.98
CA PHE A 69 -0.80 22.22 -13.70
C PHE A 69 0.54 22.18 -14.46
N ILE A 70 1.28 21.07 -14.35
CA ILE A 70 2.56 20.89 -15.03
C ILE A 70 2.37 20.89 -16.55
N ALA A 71 1.31 20.27 -17.07
CA ALA A 71 1.03 20.23 -18.50
C ALA A 71 0.77 21.64 -19.08
N ILE A 72 -0.01 22.46 -18.38
CA ILE A 72 -0.24 23.84 -18.79
C ILE A 72 1.06 24.64 -18.77
N LEU A 73 1.84 24.51 -17.68
CA LEU A 73 3.10 25.21 -17.53
C LEU A 73 4.09 24.87 -18.64
N LEU A 74 4.32 23.58 -18.88
CA LEU A 74 5.26 23.11 -19.90
C LEU A 74 4.79 23.42 -21.32
N THR A 75 3.52 23.21 -21.61
CA THR A 75 3.00 23.44 -22.97
C THR A 75 2.99 24.93 -23.30
N PHE A 76 2.52 25.79 -22.42
CA PHE A 76 2.54 27.22 -22.67
C PHE A 76 3.96 27.79 -22.64
N GLY A 77 4.83 27.28 -21.75
CA GLY A 77 6.24 27.64 -21.74
C GLY A 77 6.94 27.33 -23.07
N ARG A 78 6.70 26.13 -23.63
CA ARG A 78 7.23 25.76 -24.93
C ARG A 78 6.69 26.64 -26.05
N LEU A 79 5.38 26.85 -26.12
CA LEU A 79 4.75 27.71 -27.13
C LEU A 79 5.23 29.16 -27.06
N TYR A 80 5.60 29.67 -25.87
CA TYR A 80 6.25 30.97 -25.72
C TYR A 80 7.68 30.94 -26.23
N ALA A 81 8.46 29.92 -25.91
CA ALA A 81 9.84 29.76 -26.35
C ALA A 81 9.94 29.63 -27.88
N GLU A 82 9.01 28.92 -28.51
CA GLU A 82 8.91 28.75 -29.98
C GLU A 82 8.28 29.99 -30.66
N SER A 83 8.00 31.08 -29.91
CA SER A 83 7.37 32.30 -30.38
C SER A 83 5.99 32.15 -30.98
N GLU A 84 5.35 30.98 -30.92
CA GLU A 84 4.01 30.74 -31.46
C GLU A 84 2.96 31.67 -30.82
N ILE A 85 3.01 31.85 -29.50
CA ILE A 85 2.08 32.75 -28.80
C ILE A 85 2.33 34.20 -29.18
N THR A 86 3.57 34.59 -29.43
CA THR A 86 3.96 35.94 -29.88
C THR A 86 3.36 36.22 -31.26
N VAL A 87 3.48 35.29 -32.18
CA VAL A 87 2.89 35.39 -33.53
C VAL A 87 1.36 35.43 -33.45
N MET A 88 0.76 34.58 -32.63
CA MET A 88 -0.71 34.62 -32.41
C MET A 88 -1.19 35.97 -31.92
N ARG A 89 -0.45 36.61 -30.99
CA ARG A 89 -0.77 37.97 -30.52
C ARG A 89 -0.62 39.02 -31.61
N ALA A 90 0.40 38.92 -32.45
CA ALA A 90 0.59 39.84 -33.60
C ALA A 90 -0.59 39.71 -34.59
N CYS A 91 -1.15 38.52 -34.72
CA CYS A 91 -2.37 38.26 -35.52
C CYS A 91 -3.67 38.66 -34.81
N GLY A 92 -3.65 39.38 -33.68
CA GLY A 92 -4.84 39.85 -32.96
C GLY A 92 -5.47 38.84 -32.03
N VAL A 93 -4.83 37.68 -31.78
CA VAL A 93 -5.35 36.68 -30.87
C VAL A 93 -5.08 37.09 -29.43
N GLY A 94 -6.10 37.45 -28.71
CA GLY A 94 -6.02 37.93 -27.33
C GLY A 94 -5.68 36.80 -26.34
N GLN A 95 -5.12 37.18 -25.18
CA GLN A 95 -4.75 36.27 -24.07
C GLN A 95 -5.95 35.46 -23.51
N ARG A 96 -7.18 35.96 -23.76
CA ARG A 96 -8.43 35.28 -23.36
C ARG A 96 -8.55 33.84 -23.91
N ILE A 97 -7.90 33.53 -25.03
CA ILE A 97 -7.95 32.19 -25.64
C ILE A 97 -7.16 31.20 -24.77
N LEU A 98 -5.98 31.59 -24.29
CA LEU A 98 -5.15 30.74 -23.40
C LEU A 98 -5.89 30.43 -22.09
N VAL A 99 -6.52 31.46 -21.50
CA VAL A 99 -7.34 31.30 -20.27
C VAL A 99 -8.52 30.38 -20.53
N ARG A 100 -9.20 30.54 -21.67
CA ARG A 100 -10.32 29.67 -22.03
C ARG A 100 -9.91 28.20 -22.20
N VAL A 101 -8.76 27.95 -22.82
CA VAL A 101 -8.22 26.58 -22.96
C VAL A 101 -7.90 25.99 -21.59
N ALA A 102 -7.23 26.74 -20.71
CA ALA A 102 -6.93 26.32 -19.37
C ALA A 102 -8.20 25.99 -18.57
N LEU A 103 -9.24 26.84 -18.66
CA LEU A 103 -10.53 26.62 -17.99
C LEU A 103 -11.27 25.37 -18.50
N ILE A 104 -11.31 25.15 -19.82
CA ILE A 104 -11.94 23.94 -20.39
C ILE A 104 -11.25 22.68 -19.87
N LEU A 105 -9.93 22.65 -19.90
CA LEU A 105 -9.17 21.50 -19.42
C LEU A 105 -9.26 21.32 -17.91
N SER A 106 -9.27 22.41 -17.15
CA SER A 106 -9.48 22.36 -15.69
C SER A 106 -10.84 21.77 -15.34
N LEU A 107 -11.90 22.19 -16.05
CA LEU A 107 -13.26 21.69 -15.82
C LEU A 107 -13.37 20.19 -16.15
N LEU A 108 -12.75 19.76 -17.26
CA LEU A 108 -12.72 18.36 -17.67
C LEU A 108 -11.94 17.51 -16.65
N THR A 109 -10.75 17.97 -16.27
CA THR A 109 -9.91 17.27 -15.28
C THR A 109 -10.56 17.26 -13.90
N ALA A 110 -11.21 18.36 -13.48
CA ALA A 110 -11.95 18.43 -12.23
C ALA A 110 -13.14 17.46 -12.22
N GLY A 111 -13.85 17.30 -13.32
CA GLY A 111 -14.93 16.32 -13.46
C GLY A 111 -14.41 14.88 -13.30
N LEU A 112 -13.29 14.55 -13.96
CA LEU A 112 -12.65 13.24 -13.82
C LEU A 112 -12.12 12.99 -12.39
N ALA A 113 -11.51 14.01 -11.79
CA ALA A 113 -11.01 13.92 -10.42
C ALA A 113 -12.15 13.76 -9.41
N ALA A 114 -13.26 14.49 -9.61
CA ALA A 114 -14.46 14.38 -8.77
C ALA A 114 -15.10 12.99 -8.89
N TYR A 115 -15.24 12.45 -10.11
CA TYR A 115 -15.73 11.08 -10.32
C TYR A 115 -14.86 10.05 -9.59
N ASN A 116 -13.55 10.18 -9.75
CA ASN A 116 -12.61 9.28 -9.06
C ASN A 116 -12.71 9.41 -7.52
N ALA A 117 -12.77 10.64 -7.00
CA ALA A 117 -12.82 10.90 -5.57
C ALA A 117 -14.13 10.44 -4.91
N LEU A 118 -15.27 10.57 -5.61
CA LEU A 118 -16.58 10.27 -5.03
C LEU A 118 -16.96 8.78 -5.14
N TRP A 119 -16.52 8.09 -6.18
CA TRP A 119 -16.93 6.70 -6.44
C TRP A 119 -15.77 5.71 -6.45
N LEU A 120 -14.76 5.97 -7.26
CA LEU A 120 -13.72 4.97 -7.51
C LEU A 120 -12.76 4.80 -6.32
N SER A 121 -12.32 5.90 -5.74
CA SER A 121 -11.38 5.89 -4.59
C SER A 121 -12.01 5.29 -3.33
N PRO A 122 -13.21 5.67 -2.86
CA PRO A 122 -13.80 5.08 -1.66
C PRO A 122 -14.14 3.59 -1.85
N TRP A 123 -14.61 3.19 -3.04
CA TRP A 123 -14.83 1.77 -3.36
C TRP A 123 -13.52 0.97 -3.29
N ALA A 124 -12.44 1.50 -3.86
CA ALA A 124 -11.14 0.84 -3.85
C ALA A 124 -10.58 0.72 -2.43
N ILE A 125 -10.70 1.76 -1.60
CA ILE A 125 -10.25 1.74 -0.20
C ILE A 125 -11.04 0.73 0.62
N GLN A 126 -12.37 0.68 0.49
CA GLN A 126 -13.19 -0.30 1.20
C GLN A 126 -12.81 -1.74 0.85
N LYS A 127 -12.60 -2.01 -0.45
CA LYS A 127 -12.12 -3.33 -0.91
C LYS A 127 -10.74 -3.67 -0.38
N GLN A 128 -9.83 -2.68 -0.37
CA GLN A 128 -8.48 -2.87 0.14
C GLN A 128 -8.48 -3.19 1.63
N VAL A 129 -9.28 -2.48 2.44
CA VAL A 129 -9.43 -2.74 3.87
C VAL A 129 -10.02 -4.13 4.11
N ALA A 130 -11.09 -4.49 3.41
CA ALA A 130 -11.72 -5.80 3.53
C ALA A 130 -10.73 -6.94 3.24
N ILE A 131 -9.94 -6.85 2.14
CA ILE A 131 -8.93 -7.85 1.79
C ILE A 131 -7.85 -7.97 2.89
N VAL A 132 -7.41 -6.85 3.45
CA VAL A 132 -6.39 -6.85 4.51
C VAL A 132 -6.96 -7.39 5.83
N GLU A 133 -8.22 -7.09 6.14
CA GLU A 133 -8.90 -7.63 7.34
C GLU A 133 -9.14 -9.12 7.21
N ASP A 134 -9.62 -9.59 6.07
CA ASP A 134 -9.78 -11.03 5.80
C ASP A 134 -8.45 -11.79 5.88
N ALA A 135 -7.38 -11.20 5.35
CA ALA A 135 -6.04 -11.79 5.45
C ALA A 135 -5.52 -11.85 6.90
N LYS A 136 -5.91 -10.89 7.74
CA LYS A 136 -5.57 -10.91 9.18
C LYS A 136 -6.45 -11.86 9.98
N ALA A 137 -7.72 -11.99 9.60
CA ALA A 137 -8.67 -12.87 10.28
C ALA A 137 -8.41 -14.36 9.96
N ASN A 138 -7.96 -14.64 8.73
CA ASN A 138 -7.58 -15.97 8.28
C ASN A 138 -6.10 -15.98 7.90
N PRO A 139 -5.17 -16.04 8.86
CA PRO A 139 -3.76 -16.21 8.56
C PRO A 139 -3.58 -17.60 7.94
N THR A 140 -3.71 -17.67 6.63
CA THR A 140 -3.40 -18.87 5.86
C THR A 140 -1.92 -19.19 6.07
N MET A 141 -1.52 -20.45 6.02
CA MET A 141 -0.13 -20.88 6.21
C MET A 141 0.89 -20.12 5.34
N GLY A 142 0.45 -19.51 4.24
CA GLY A 142 1.26 -18.62 3.40
C GLY A 142 1.66 -17.28 4.05
N ALA A 143 1.03 -16.89 5.18
CA ALA A 143 1.43 -15.72 5.96
C ALA A 143 2.53 -16.03 6.99
N LEU A 144 2.72 -17.31 7.32
CA LEU A 144 3.80 -17.77 8.17
C LEU A 144 5.08 -17.92 7.32
N THR A 145 5.95 -16.94 7.38
CA THR A 145 7.24 -16.98 6.67
C THR A 145 8.28 -17.56 7.61
N SER A 146 8.93 -18.66 7.21
CA SER A 146 10.06 -19.24 7.97
C SER A 146 11.21 -18.22 8.07
N GLY A 147 11.88 -18.20 9.22
CA GLY A 147 13.05 -17.35 9.46
C GLY A 147 12.74 -15.89 9.79
N GLN A 148 11.48 -15.52 10.10
CA GLN A 148 11.10 -14.15 10.42
C GLN A 148 10.38 -14.02 11.77
N PHE A 149 10.61 -12.89 12.44
CA PHE A 149 9.88 -12.51 13.64
C PHE A 149 8.52 -11.92 13.27
N MET A 150 7.46 -12.54 13.72
CA MET A 150 6.08 -12.09 13.51
C MET A 150 5.53 -11.52 14.81
N SER A 151 5.06 -10.27 14.76
CA SER A 151 4.39 -9.64 15.90
C SER A 151 2.89 -9.65 15.69
N THR A 152 2.14 -10.11 16.69
CA THR A 152 0.66 -10.05 16.67
C THR A 152 0.17 -8.61 16.81
N SER A 153 -1.00 -8.30 16.23
CA SER A 153 -1.63 -6.95 16.21
C SER A 153 -1.68 -6.23 17.58
N ASN A 154 -1.65 -6.95 18.68
CA ASN A 154 -1.64 -6.40 20.05
C ASN A 154 -0.24 -6.21 20.62
N ASN A 155 0.82 -6.40 19.86
CA ASN A 155 2.23 -6.28 20.31
C ASN A 155 2.59 -7.09 21.57
N ASN A 156 1.74 -8.02 21.97
CA ASN A 156 1.94 -8.81 23.19
C ASN A 156 2.72 -10.10 22.96
N PHE A 157 2.77 -10.56 21.70
CA PHE A 157 3.44 -11.80 21.30
C PHE A 157 4.35 -11.54 20.11
N VAL A 158 5.57 -12.06 20.19
CA VAL A 158 6.48 -12.16 19.06
C VAL A 158 6.72 -13.66 18.82
N LEU A 159 6.37 -14.11 17.63
CA LEU A 159 6.53 -15.49 17.18
C LEU A 159 7.70 -15.54 16.19
N PHE A 160 8.62 -16.48 16.41
CA PHE A 160 9.66 -16.84 15.45
C PHE A 160 9.53 -18.32 15.10
N ILE A 161 9.57 -18.65 13.82
CA ILE A 161 9.49 -20.01 13.30
C ILE A 161 10.67 -20.21 12.36
N ASP A 162 11.51 -21.20 12.63
CA ASP A 162 12.69 -21.47 11.80
C ASP A 162 12.32 -22.21 10.51
N LYS A 163 11.53 -23.29 10.60
CA LYS A 163 11.15 -24.11 9.44
C LYS A 163 9.68 -24.45 9.45
N ILE A 164 9.07 -24.34 8.27
CA ILE A 164 7.67 -24.72 8.01
C ILE A 164 7.68 -25.76 6.89
N ASN A 165 7.22 -26.97 7.20
CA ASN A 165 7.01 -28.03 6.23
C ASN A 165 5.52 -28.44 6.26
N ASP A 166 4.75 -28.05 5.23
CA ASP A 166 3.32 -28.30 5.09
C ASP A 166 2.50 -27.89 6.33
N ASN A 167 2.21 -28.81 7.23
CA ASN A 167 1.41 -28.58 8.45
C ASN A 167 2.23 -28.69 9.72
N GLN A 168 3.54 -28.97 9.60
CA GLN A 168 4.44 -29.12 10.72
C GLN A 168 5.39 -27.95 10.79
N ILE A 169 5.47 -27.37 11.96
CA ILE A 169 6.34 -26.26 12.29
C ILE A 169 7.43 -26.79 13.20
N SER A 170 8.70 -26.49 12.89
CA SER A 170 9.86 -26.87 13.70
C SER A 170 10.53 -25.63 14.27
N ASP A 171 11.07 -25.77 15.47
CA ASP A 171 11.82 -24.72 16.17
C ASP A 171 11.04 -23.41 16.32
N VAL A 172 9.99 -23.45 17.15
CA VAL A 172 9.11 -22.33 17.43
C VAL A 172 9.56 -21.59 18.69
N TYR A 173 9.77 -20.29 18.57
CA TYR A 173 10.07 -19.40 19.69
C TYR A 173 8.95 -18.39 19.85
N LEU A 174 8.23 -18.46 20.97
CA LEU A 174 7.16 -17.53 21.32
C LEU A 174 7.62 -16.64 22.47
N PHE A 175 7.82 -15.38 22.20
CA PHE A 175 8.13 -14.37 23.20
C PHE A 175 6.87 -13.59 23.57
N GLN A 176 6.45 -13.65 24.83
CA GLN A 176 5.30 -12.98 25.36
C GLN A 176 5.73 -11.84 26.30
N MET A 177 5.47 -10.58 25.89
CA MET A 177 5.86 -9.42 26.70
C MET A 177 4.96 -9.20 27.93
N LYS A 178 3.65 -9.40 27.80
CA LYS A 178 2.67 -9.31 28.89
C LYS A 178 1.48 -10.20 28.61
N ALA A 179 1.24 -11.22 29.42
CA ALA A 179 -0.04 -11.92 29.42
C ALA A 179 -1.05 -11.15 30.29
N LYS A 180 -2.34 -11.19 29.89
CA LYS A 180 -3.43 -10.67 30.74
C LYS A 180 -3.37 -11.39 32.09
N GLY A 181 -2.94 -10.69 33.14
CA GLY A 181 -2.85 -11.21 34.50
C GLY A 181 -1.46 -11.68 34.96
N GLN A 182 -0.44 -11.62 34.11
CA GLN A 182 0.95 -11.93 34.49
C GLN A 182 1.84 -10.69 34.41
N THR A 183 2.69 -10.51 35.39
CA THR A 183 3.59 -9.36 35.55
C THR A 183 4.96 -9.59 34.90
N LYS A 184 5.28 -10.82 34.51
CA LYS A 184 6.64 -11.19 34.03
C LYS A 184 6.60 -11.61 32.56
N PRO A 185 7.57 -11.21 31.74
CA PRO A 185 7.70 -11.72 30.37
C PRO A 185 8.03 -13.23 30.38
N SER A 186 7.53 -13.94 29.41
CA SER A 186 7.80 -15.37 29.25
C SER A 186 8.26 -15.68 27.83
N VAL A 187 9.20 -16.62 27.74
CA VAL A 187 9.65 -17.19 26.48
C VAL A 187 9.25 -18.67 26.46
N VAL A 188 8.55 -19.08 25.44
CA VAL A 188 8.19 -20.48 25.22
C VAL A 188 8.94 -20.95 23.98
N THR A 189 9.72 -22.00 24.11
CA THR A 189 10.39 -22.68 23.00
C THR A 189 9.75 -24.04 22.79
N ALA A 190 9.51 -24.41 21.53
CA ALA A 190 8.96 -25.71 21.18
C ALA A 190 9.72 -26.29 19.98
N GLU A 191 10.07 -27.57 20.06
CA GLU A 191 10.76 -28.27 18.96
C GLU A 191 9.81 -28.57 17.79
N LYS A 192 8.54 -28.85 18.09
CA LYS A 192 7.53 -29.17 17.08
C LYS A 192 6.22 -28.48 17.41
N GLY A 193 5.55 -28.00 16.37
CA GLY A 193 4.21 -27.45 16.45
C GLY A 193 3.34 -27.90 15.28
N GLU A 194 2.06 -28.07 15.53
CA GLU A 194 1.04 -28.36 14.53
C GLU A 194 -0.02 -27.27 14.58
N LEU A 195 -0.33 -26.68 13.43
CA LEU A 195 -1.36 -25.68 13.31
C LEU A 195 -2.68 -26.36 12.94
N LYS A 196 -3.67 -26.26 13.82
CA LYS A 196 -5.04 -26.74 13.56
C LYS A 196 -5.99 -25.57 13.46
N ALA A 197 -6.64 -25.44 12.29
CA ALA A 197 -7.77 -24.54 12.13
C ALA A 197 -9.03 -25.15 12.75
N LEU A 198 -9.66 -24.45 13.67
CA LEU A 198 -10.97 -24.84 14.21
C LEU A 198 -12.08 -24.41 13.25
N PRO A 199 -13.26 -25.11 13.31
CA PRO A 199 -14.42 -24.75 12.50
C PRO A 199 -14.97 -23.34 12.76
N ASN A 200 -14.57 -22.71 13.85
CA ASN A 200 -14.95 -21.34 14.22
C ASN A 200 -14.07 -20.26 13.60
N GLY A 201 -13.10 -20.60 12.74
CA GLY A 201 -12.13 -19.65 12.19
C GLY A 201 -10.93 -19.35 13.09
N ASP A 202 -10.94 -19.86 14.34
CA ASP A 202 -9.79 -19.72 15.24
C ASP A 202 -8.71 -20.73 14.88
N GLN A 203 -7.44 -20.29 15.00
CA GLN A 203 -6.30 -21.18 14.80
C GLN A 203 -5.67 -21.52 16.16
N VAL A 204 -5.47 -22.80 16.40
CA VAL A 204 -4.82 -23.30 17.59
C VAL A 204 -3.45 -23.85 17.20
N LEU A 205 -2.42 -23.30 17.79
CA LEU A 205 -1.06 -23.80 17.68
C LEU A 205 -0.81 -24.86 18.77
N ASN A 206 -0.75 -26.10 18.37
CA ASN A 206 -0.45 -27.22 19.26
C ASN A 206 1.09 -27.41 19.32
N LEU A 207 1.69 -27.08 20.44
CA LEU A 207 3.13 -27.17 20.64
C LEU A 207 3.48 -28.45 21.38
N GLN A 208 4.48 -29.15 20.91
CA GLN A 208 5.03 -30.36 21.54
C GLN A 208 6.47 -30.14 21.98
N ASN A 209 6.87 -30.73 23.08
CA ASN A 209 8.17 -30.53 23.71
C ASN A 209 8.45 -29.07 24.00
N THR A 210 7.64 -28.49 24.89
CA THR A 210 7.72 -27.07 25.20
C THR A 210 8.58 -26.83 26.45
N LEU A 211 9.52 -25.89 26.34
CA LEU A 211 10.24 -25.32 27.44
C LEU A 211 9.75 -23.88 27.67
N ARG A 212 9.19 -23.61 28.84
CA ARG A 212 8.76 -22.26 29.22
C ARG A 212 9.69 -21.67 30.24
N VAL A 213 10.26 -20.53 29.91
CA VAL A 213 11.11 -19.74 30.81
C VAL A 213 10.39 -18.46 31.18
N GLU A 214 10.11 -18.28 32.45
CA GLU A 214 9.51 -17.04 33.00
C GLU A 214 10.54 -16.31 33.86
N GLY A 215 10.72 -15.01 33.64
CA GLY A 215 11.61 -14.21 34.45
C GLY A 215 12.03 -12.90 33.83
N THR A 216 12.53 -11.98 34.64
CA THR A 216 13.15 -10.75 34.19
C THR A 216 14.67 -10.94 34.22
N SER A 217 15.38 -10.62 33.14
CA SER A 217 16.82 -10.83 32.98
C SER A 217 17.73 -10.14 34.01
N VAL A 218 17.16 -9.37 34.93
CA VAL A 218 17.87 -8.54 35.93
C VAL A 218 17.79 -9.12 37.35
N LEU A 219 16.94 -10.13 37.61
CA LEU A 219 16.75 -10.71 38.94
C LEU A 219 16.84 -12.24 38.89
N PRO A 220 17.36 -12.92 39.94
CA PRO A 220 17.59 -14.38 39.99
C PRO A 220 16.30 -15.20 40.20
N ASP A 221 15.22 -14.82 39.55
CA ASP A 221 13.88 -15.41 39.74
C ASP A 221 13.44 -16.12 38.44
N PHE A 222 14.30 -17.05 37.95
CA PHE A 222 13.93 -17.85 36.79
C PHE A 222 13.14 -19.09 37.23
N ARG A 223 11.97 -19.30 36.60
CA ARG A 223 11.20 -20.53 36.72
C ARG A 223 11.20 -21.24 35.38
N ILE A 224 11.68 -22.46 35.36
CA ILE A 224 11.70 -23.35 34.20
C ILE A 224 10.61 -24.39 34.40
N THR A 225 9.66 -24.50 33.50
CA THR A 225 8.62 -25.53 33.48
C THR A 225 8.71 -26.31 32.17
N HIS A 226 8.78 -27.63 32.28
CA HIS A 226 8.72 -28.57 31.15
C HIS A 226 7.28 -28.97 30.90
#